data_ddd96f28a498c02f6377f4e4e31439c4
#
_entry.id   ddd96f28a498c02f6377f4e4e31439c4
#
_cell.length_a   1.000
_cell.length_b   1.000
_cell.length_c   1.000
_cell.angle_alpha   90.00
_cell.angle_beta   90.00
_cell.angle_gamma   90.00
#
_symmetry.space_group_name_H-M   'P 1'
#
loop_
_entity.id
_entity.type
_entity.pdbx_description
1 polymer ?
#
loop_
_entity_poly.entity_id
_entity_poly.type
_entity_poly.pdbx_seq_one_letter_code
_entity_poly.pdbx_strand_id
1 'polypeptide(L)'
;HKKDEIKIENIKVEKEIIEEDEELDKGKSKDTRNIFIAIAIILGIFAITLGSFKLIPDTDGASGTVKSIEELHADNLNGLLSDDRGYMFNGFSFVKYNGLWTTILKIGERRLAIQLHHSPRDLTEIEVVGELSEEFNKGESIYVAIDPLVESNKYYTLSIMELSINIARVVDREPLG
;
A
#
# COMPACT_ATOMS: atom_id res chain seq x y z
N HIS A 1 -2.07 -88.16 9.13
CA HIS A 1 -2.98 -87.32 8.29
C HIS A 1 -3.32 -85.98 8.99
N LYS A 2 -3.84 -85.98 10.21
CA LYS A 2 -4.28 -84.78 10.92
C LYS A 2 -3.15 -83.85 11.38
N LYS A 3 -1.94 -84.36 11.58
CA LYS A 3 -0.75 -83.59 11.99
C LYS A 3 -0.12 -82.85 10.80
N ASP A 4 -0.22 -83.39 9.65
CA ASP A 4 0.36 -82.81 8.41
C ASP A 4 -0.51 -81.67 7.87
N GLU A 5 -1.83 -81.75 8.01
CA GLU A 5 -2.75 -80.66 7.64
C GLU A 5 -2.55 -79.41 8.49
N ILE A 6 -2.40 -79.54 9.81
CA ILE A 6 -2.14 -78.42 10.75
C ILE A 6 -0.80 -77.71 10.42
N LYS A 7 0.20 -78.50 9.99
CA LYS A 7 1.53 -77.92 9.67
C LYS A 7 1.51 -77.14 8.35
N ILE A 8 0.70 -77.56 7.40
CA ILE A 8 0.55 -76.83 6.10
C ILE A 8 -0.29 -75.57 6.30
N GLU A 9 -1.28 -75.61 7.16
CA GLU A 9 -2.14 -74.45 7.45
C GLU A 9 -1.34 -73.36 8.20
N ASN A 10 -0.52 -73.74 9.18
CA ASN A 10 0.36 -72.76 9.87
C ASN A 10 1.40 -72.14 8.96
N ILE A 11 2.00 -72.87 8.03
CA ILE A 11 2.94 -72.36 7.04
C ILE A 11 2.28 -71.38 6.07
N LYS A 12 1.00 -71.62 5.74
CA LYS A 12 0.24 -70.73 4.85
C LYS A 12 -0.11 -69.39 5.51
N VAL A 13 -0.52 -69.46 6.78
CA VAL A 13 -0.82 -68.27 7.60
C VAL A 13 0.46 -67.43 7.85
N GLU A 14 1.59 -68.09 8.13
CA GLU A 14 2.87 -67.39 8.36
C GLU A 14 3.40 -66.69 7.09
N LYS A 15 3.18 -67.29 5.90
CA LYS A 15 3.47 -66.64 4.61
C LYS A 15 2.58 -65.44 4.31
N GLU A 16 1.29 -65.57 4.59
CA GLU A 16 0.32 -64.51 4.34
C GLU A 16 0.63 -63.27 5.23
N ILE A 17 1.01 -63.49 6.48
CA ILE A 17 1.42 -62.41 7.40
C ILE A 17 2.72 -61.72 6.94
N ILE A 18 3.68 -62.46 6.43
CA ILE A 18 4.95 -61.90 5.95
C ILE A 18 4.74 -61.08 4.65
N GLU A 19 3.85 -61.51 3.74
CA GLU A 19 3.52 -60.75 2.53
C GLU A 19 2.76 -59.49 2.85
N GLU A 20 1.87 -59.48 3.84
CA GLU A 20 1.11 -58.31 4.27
C GLU A 20 2.03 -57.26 4.95
N ASP A 21 2.99 -57.68 5.76
CA ASP A 21 3.99 -56.79 6.39
C ASP A 21 4.97 -56.18 5.35
N GLU A 22 5.37 -56.94 4.33
CA GLU A 22 6.21 -56.40 3.24
C GLU A 22 5.50 -55.41 2.34
N GLU A 23 4.18 -55.56 2.08
CA GLU A 23 3.38 -54.61 1.34
C GLU A 23 3.16 -53.32 2.13
N LEU A 24 2.92 -53.42 3.43
CA LEU A 24 2.77 -52.27 4.33
C LEU A 24 4.05 -51.41 4.42
N ASP A 25 5.23 -52.05 4.44
CA ASP A 25 6.52 -51.36 4.52
C ASP A 25 6.87 -50.67 3.18
N LYS A 26 6.52 -51.27 2.04
CA LYS A 26 6.68 -50.66 0.69
C LYS A 26 5.74 -49.49 0.45
N GLY A 27 4.54 -49.51 1.03
CA GLY A 27 3.59 -48.39 1.02
C GLY A 27 4.12 -47.21 1.80
N LYS A 28 4.57 -47.44 3.03
CA LYS A 28 5.10 -46.40 3.94
C LYS A 28 6.32 -45.67 3.37
N SER A 29 7.22 -46.40 2.72
CA SER A 29 8.45 -45.86 2.11
C SER A 29 8.12 -44.94 0.91
N LYS A 30 7.09 -45.26 0.08
CA LYS A 30 6.66 -44.46 -1.04
C LYS A 30 5.96 -43.17 -0.59
N ASP A 31 5.12 -43.26 0.43
CA ASP A 31 4.39 -42.12 0.99
C ASP A 31 5.37 -41.11 1.64
N THR A 32 6.31 -41.60 2.40
CA THR A 32 7.36 -40.77 3.04
C THR A 32 8.17 -40.03 1.96
N ARG A 33 8.56 -40.70 0.88
CA ARG A 33 9.31 -40.10 -0.22
C ARG A 33 8.47 -39.01 -0.94
N ASN A 34 7.20 -39.25 -1.15
CA ASN A 34 6.30 -38.28 -1.78
C ASN A 34 6.09 -37.03 -0.91
N ILE A 35 6.04 -37.20 0.42
CA ILE A 35 5.97 -36.10 1.37
C ILE A 35 7.25 -35.25 1.32
N PHE A 36 8.43 -35.87 1.27
CA PHE A 36 9.69 -35.13 1.14
C PHE A 36 9.78 -34.36 -0.19
N ILE A 37 9.30 -34.95 -1.29
CA ILE A 37 9.24 -34.26 -2.60
C ILE A 37 8.28 -33.07 -2.53
N ALA A 38 7.11 -33.22 -1.93
CA ALA A 38 6.15 -32.12 -1.76
C ALA A 38 6.73 -30.97 -0.93
N ILE A 39 7.40 -31.29 0.18
CA ILE A 39 8.08 -30.30 1.03
C ILE A 39 9.19 -29.59 0.25
N ALA A 40 9.99 -30.31 -0.52
CA ALA A 40 11.06 -29.72 -1.33
C ALA A 40 10.52 -28.77 -2.41
N ILE A 41 9.39 -29.11 -3.03
CA ILE A 41 8.71 -28.23 -4.01
C ILE A 41 8.21 -26.96 -3.33
N ILE A 42 7.56 -27.07 -2.18
CA ILE A 42 7.06 -25.91 -1.42
C ILE A 42 8.20 -24.99 -1.00
N LEU A 43 9.28 -25.57 -0.47
CA LEU A 43 10.48 -24.80 -0.09
C LEU A 43 11.16 -24.15 -1.33
N GLY A 44 11.16 -24.84 -2.46
CA GLY A 44 11.67 -24.29 -3.72
C GLY A 44 10.87 -23.09 -4.21
N ILE A 45 9.55 -23.19 -4.20
CA ILE A 45 8.64 -22.07 -4.55
C ILE A 45 8.86 -20.91 -3.58
N PHE A 46 8.96 -21.19 -2.29
CA PHE A 46 9.20 -20.17 -1.27
C PHE A 46 10.57 -19.47 -1.44
N ALA A 47 11.61 -20.22 -1.76
CA ALA A 47 12.94 -19.67 -2.05
C ALA A 47 12.94 -18.80 -3.32
N ILE A 48 12.21 -19.21 -4.37
CA ILE A 48 12.06 -18.42 -5.61
C ILE A 48 11.29 -17.12 -5.32
N THR A 49 10.20 -17.18 -4.55
CA THR A 49 9.43 -15.98 -4.20
C THR A 49 10.26 -15.00 -3.38
N LEU A 50 10.98 -15.46 -2.36
CA LEU A 50 11.87 -14.60 -1.58
C LEU A 50 13.06 -14.07 -2.40
N GLY A 51 13.60 -14.86 -3.31
CA GLY A 51 14.67 -14.44 -4.21
C GLY A 51 14.21 -13.39 -5.23
N SER A 52 12.98 -13.51 -5.71
CA SER A 52 12.39 -12.56 -6.65
C SER A 52 12.24 -11.16 -6.05
N PHE A 53 11.98 -11.05 -4.74
CA PHE A 53 11.94 -9.75 -4.04
C PHE A 53 13.29 -9.01 -4.03
N LYS A 54 14.41 -9.74 -4.12
CA LYS A 54 15.75 -9.12 -4.18
C LYS A 54 16.17 -8.71 -5.61
N LEU A 55 15.52 -9.26 -6.62
CA LEU A 55 15.86 -9.04 -8.03
C LEU A 55 14.94 -8.04 -8.72
N ILE A 56 13.86 -7.62 -8.07
CA ILE A 56 13.02 -6.53 -8.57
C ILE A 56 13.79 -5.24 -8.23
N PRO A 57 14.34 -4.52 -9.22
CA PRO A 57 14.88 -3.20 -8.98
C PRO A 57 13.74 -2.37 -8.39
N ASP A 58 14.05 -1.53 -7.40
CA ASP A 58 13.10 -0.64 -6.73
C ASP A 58 12.25 0.13 -7.75
N THR A 59 11.25 -0.53 -8.29
CA THR A 59 10.16 0.10 -8.98
C THR A 59 9.20 0.56 -7.89
N ASP A 60 9.46 1.78 -7.43
CA ASP A 60 8.52 2.63 -6.70
C ASP A 60 7.53 1.93 -5.75
N GLY A 61 7.96 1.61 -4.54
CA GLY A 61 7.08 1.58 -3.40
C GLY A 61 6.82 0.26 -2.67
N ALA A 62 7.55 -0.85 -2.90
CA ALA A 62 7.21 -2.14 -2.25
C ALA A 62 8.24 -2.73 -1.27
N SER A 63 9.33 -2.04 -1.00
CA SER A 63 10.31 -2.50 0.01
C SER A 63 11.02 -1.31 0.63
N GLY A 64 10.33 -0.63 1.49
CA GLY A 64 10.95 0.41 2.27
C GLY A 64 10.10 0.70 3.48
N THR A 65 10.72 0.96 4.58
CA THR A 65 10.15 1.77 5.63
C THR A 65 9.33 2.89 4.97
N VAL A 66 8.03 2.92 5.23
CA VAL A 66 7.15 4.00 4.75
C VAL A 66 7.77 5.29 5.24
N LYS A 67 8.38 6.05 4.31
CA LYS A 67 9.00 7.34 4.65
C LYS A 67 7.92 8.26 5.21
N SER A 68 8.25 8.98 6.26
CA SER A 68 7.37 10.02 6.79
C SER A 68 7.24 11.17 5.78
N ILE A 69 6.22 12.00 5.93
CA ILE A 69 6.05 13.20 5.09
C ILE A 69 7.26 14.12 5.22
N GLU A 70 7.81 14.25 6.42
CA GLU A 70 8.97 15.06 6.71
C GLU A 70 10.24 14.57 5.98
N GLU A 71 10.43 13.25 5.95
CA GLU A 71 11.56 12.64 5.21
C GLU A 71 11.41 12.85 3.70
N LEU A 72 10.20 12.73 3.16
CA LEU A 72 9.95 13.01 1.75
C LEU A 72 10.23 14.47 1.40
N HIS A 73 9.84 15.42 2.26
CA HIS A 73 10.16 16.82 2.05
C HIS A 73 11.67 17.10 2.14
N ALA A 74 12.38 16.44 3.07
CA ALA A 74 13.83 16.53 3.15
C ALA A 74 14.50 15.99 1.89
N ASP A 75 14.06 14.84 1.38
CA ASP A 75 14.54 14.27 0.13
C ASP A 75 14.29 15.20 -1.05
N ASN A 76 13.11 15.81 -1.13
CA ASN A 76 12.76 16.76 -2.18
C ASN A 76 13.64 18.00 -2.17
N LEU A 77 13.88 18.56 -1.00
CA LEU A 77 14.78 19.72 -0.81
C LEU A 77 16.23 19.41 -1.19
N ASN A 78 16.65 18.16 -1.03
CA ASN A 78 17.97 17.67 -1.41
C ASN A 78 18.06 17.22 -2.89
N GLY A 79 16.97 17.32 -3.66
CA GLY A 79 16.93 16.90 -5.07
C GLY A 79 17.00 15.38 -5.27
N LEU A 80 16.59 14.60 -4.26
CA LEU A 80 16.63 13.14 -4.29
C LEU A 80 15.33 12.52 -4.85
N LEU A 81 14.29 13.33 -5.04
CA LEU A 81 13.04 12.90 -5.65
C LEU A 81 12.99 13.25 -7.13
N SER A 82 12.38 12.37 -7.91
CA SER A 82 12.00 12.67 -9.30
C SER A 82 10.84 13.67 -9.35
N ASP A 83 10.73 14.43 -10.45
CA ASP A 83 9.74 15.50 -10.63
C ASP A 83 8.27 15.07 -10.52
N ASP A 84 7.99 13.80 -10.76
CA ASP A 84 6.67 13.19 -10.58
C ASP A 84 6.35 12.84 -9.12
N ARG A 85 7.38 12.82 -8.26
CA ARG A 85 7.27 12.51 -6.83
C ARG A 85 7.46 13.70 -5.92
N GLY A 86 8.22 14.73 -6.36
CA GLY A 86 8.47 15.92 -5.59
C GLY A 86 9.04 17.06 -6.42
N TYR A 87 8.67 18.27 -6.10
CA TYR A 87 9.16 19.48 -6.77
C TYR A 87 9.05 20.71 -5.86
N MET A 88 9.74 21.79 -6.24
CA MET A 88 9.61 23.10 -5.60
C MET A 88 8.72 24.01 -6.44
N PHE A 89 7.77 24.68 -5.82
CA PHE A 89 6.90 25.65 -6.49
C PHE A 89 6.63 26.84 -5.56
N ASN A 90 6.90 28.05 -6.02
CA ASN A 90 6.73 29.29 -5.27
C ASN A 90 7.36 29.26 -3.86
N GLY A 91 8.50 28.60 -3.71
CA GLY A 91 9.20 28.47 -2.43
C GLY A 91 8.69 27.36 -1.51
N PHE A 92 7.67 26.63 -1.92
CA PHE A 92 7.12 25.51 -1.18
C PHE A 92 7.55 24.16 -1.79
N SER A 93 7.85 23.22 -0.91
CA SER A 93 8.11 21.83 -1.30
C SER A 93 6.79 21.09 -1.42
N PHE A 94 6.53 20.47 -2.57
CA PHE A 94 5.42 19.58 -2.82
C PHE A 94 5.92 18.15 -3.02
N VAL A 95 5.37 17.20 -2.28
CA VAL A 95 5.71 15.79 -2.40
C VAL A 95 4.44 14.96 -2.58
N LYS A 96 4.54 13.88 -3.34
CA LYS A 96 3.43 12.96 -3.55
C LYS A 96 3.40 11.92 -2.41
N TYR A 97 2.38 11.98 -1.58
CA TYR A 97 2.19 11.09 -0.43
C TYR A 97 0.78 10.50 -0.46
N ASN A 98 0.68 9.18 -0.43
CA ASN A 98 -0.59 8.44 -0.55
C ASN A 98 -1.47 8.89 -1.74
N GLY A 99 -0.84 9.20 -2.87
CA GLY A 99 -1.55 9.63 -4.08
C GLY A 99 -1.92 11.11 -4.13
N LEU A 100 -1.74 11.87 -3.06
CA LEU A 100 -2.03 13.29 -2.95
C LEU A 100 -0.75 14.12 -2.96
N TRP A 101 -0.80 15.32 -3.55
CA TRP A 101 0.26 16.31 -3.41
C TRP A 101 0.18 16.94 -2.04
N THR A 102 1.27 16.90 -1.32
CA THR A 102 1.31 17.39 0.06
C THR A 102 2.39 18.45 0.20
N THR A 103 2.06 19.54 0.86
CA THR A 103 3.02 20.57 1.29
C THR A 103 2.87 20.82 2.78
N ILE A 104 3.93 21.31 3.42
CA ILE A 104 3.90 21.68 4.85
C ILE A 104 3.99 23.19 4.96
N LEU A 105 2.96 23.78 5.56
CA LEU A 105 2.93 25.17 5.93
C LEU A 105 3.32 25.35 7.39
N LYS A 106 4.13 26.36 7.67
CA LYS A 106 4.43 26.78 9.04
C LYS A 106 3.72 28.09 9.33
N ILE A 107 2.77 28.04 10.28
CA ILE A 107 1.98 29.22 10.69
C ILE A 107 2.23 29.41 12.20
N GLY A 108 3.06 30.39 12.54
CA GLY A 108 3.57 30.55 13.91
C GLY A 108 4.36 29.31 14.35
N GLU A 109 3.95 28.69 15.44
CA GLU A 109 4.55 27.44 15.96
C GLU A 109 3.93 26.16 15.36
N ARG A 110 2.81 26.31 14.62
CA ARG A 110 2.07 25.15 14.05
C ARG A 110 2.64 24.77 12.70
N ARG A 111 2.78 23.45 12.47
CA ARG A 111 3.10 22.88 11.16
C ARG A 111 1.88 22.14 10.66
N LEU A 112 1.39 22.51 9.50
CA LEU A 112 0.18 21.98 8.89
C LEU A 112 0.52 21.32 7.57
N ALA A 113 0.15 20.06 7.42
CA ALA A 113 0.21 19.36 6.14
C ALA A 113 -1.06 19.66 5.33
N ILE A 114 -0.89 20.26 4.18
CA ILE A 114 -1.94 20.55 3.20
C ILE A 114 -1.88 19.51 2.11
N GLN A 115 -2.99 18.84 1.87
CA GLN A 115 -3.12 17.80 0.87
C GLN A 115 -4.01 18.27 -0.27
N LEU A 116 -3.53 18.08 -1.51
CA LEU A 116 -4.17 18.53 -2.73
C LEU A 116 -4.30 17.36 -3.71
N HIS A 117 -5.44 17.26 -4.38
CA HIS A 117 -5.65 16.26 -5.45
C HIS A 117 -4.91 16.63 -6.73
N HIS A 118 -4.79 17.91 -7.01
CA HIS A 118 -4.09 18.45 -8.17
C HIS A 118 -2.81 19.17 -7.75
N SER A 119 -1.79 19.01 -8.57
CA SER A 119 -0.53 19.72 -8.41
C SER A 119 -0.72 21.21 -8.72
N PRO A 120 -0.30 22.15 -7.87
CA PRO A 120 -0.33 23.58 -8.21
C PRO A 120 0.41 23.90 -9.50
N ARG A 121 1.45 23.16 -9.83
CA ARG A 121 2.19 23.32 -11.09
C ARG A 121 1.33 23.00 -12.32
N ASP A 122 0.42 22.02 -12.20
CA ASP A 122 -0.46 21.63 -13.31
C ASP A 122 -1.61 22.61 -13.53
N LEU A 123 -1.80 23.55 -12.60
CA LEU A 123 -2.88 24.56 -12.63
C LEU A 123 -2.39 25.95 -13.03
N THR A 124 -1.14 26.10 -13.46
CA THR A 124 -0.55 27.40 -13.83
C THR A 124 -1.21 28.07 -15.04
N GLU A 125 -1.91 27.30 -15.86
CA GLU A 125 -2.67 27.84 -17.01
C GLU A 125 -4.02 28.41 -16.61
N ILE A 126 -4.48 28.18 -15.37
CA ILE A 126 -5.73 28.72 -14.86
C ILE A 126 -5.48 30.16 -14.43
N GLU A 127 -6.13 31.11 -15.12
CA GLU A 127 -6.04 32.51 -14.77
C GLU A 127 -6.70 32.77 -13.41
N VAL A 128 -5.95 33.38 -12.50
CA VAL A 128 -6.46 33.83 -11.20
C VAL A 128 -6.63 35.38 -11.30
N VAL A 129 -7.86 35.80 -11.22
CA VAL A 129 -8.21 37.23 -11.31
C VAL A 129 -8.69 37.75 -9.96
N GLY A 130 -8.23 38.93 -9.57
CA GLY A 130 -8.60 39.57 -8.32
C GLY A 130 -7.55 39.47 -7.23
N GLU A 131 -7.74 40.24 -6.18
CA GLU A 131 -6.92 40.28 -4.98
C GLU A 131 -7.77 40.03 -3.75
N LEU A 132 -7.23 39.32 -2.77
CA LEU A 132 -7.89 39.18 -1.46
C LEU A 132 -7.83 40.51 -0.72
N SER A 133 -9.00 41.07 -0.36
CA SER A 133 -9.06 42.30 0.42
C SER A 133 -8.52 42.11 1.84
N GLU A 134 -8.10 43.22 2.49
CA GLU A 134 -7.68 43.16 3.88
C GLU A 134 -8.80 42.65 4.82
N GLU A 135 -10.06 42.86 4.47
CA GLU A 135 -11.22 42.39 5.20
C GLU A 135 -11.32 40.85 5.18
N PHE A 136 -10.86 40.23 4.10
CA PHE A 136 -10.78 38.78 4.06
C PHE A 136 -9.99 38.22 5.25
N ASN A 137 -8.97 38.93 5.71
CA ASN A 137 -8.13 38.49 6.83
C ASN A 137 -8.68 38.86 8.23
N LYS A 138 -9.78 39.59 8.32
CA LYS A 138 -10.33 40.10 9.60
C LYS A 138 -11.57 39.39 10.08
N GLY A 139 -12.25 38.62 9.22
CA GLY A 139 -13.51 37.95 9.57
C GLY A 139 -13.32 36.68 10.40
N GLU A 140 -14.30 36.29 11.17
CA GLU A 140 -14.33 35.04 11.92
C GLU A 140 -14.71 33.84 11.02
N SER A 141 -15.51 34.10 9.98
CA SER A 141 -16.02 33.10 9.06
C SER A 141 -15.63 33.42 7.63
N ILE A 142 -15.53 32.40 6.81
CA ILE A 142 -15.34 32.50 5.36
C ILE A 142 -16.55 31.87 4.67
N TYR A 143 -17.20 32.64 3.81
CA TYR A 143 -18.35 32.16 3.05
C TYR A 143 -17.89 31.56 1.73
N VAL A 144 -18.28 30.30 1.49
CA VAL A 144 -18.03 29.60 0.24
C VAL A 144 -19.29 29.63 -0.59
N ALA A 145 -19.33 30.52 -1.58
CA ALA A 145 -20.46 30.61 -2.49
C ALA A 145 -20.46 29.46 -3.50
N ILE A 146 -21.57 28.78 -3.60
CA ILE A 146 -21.76 27.61 -4.46
C ILE A 146 -22.87 27.95 -5.46
N ASP A 147 -22.64 27.70 -6.75
CA ASP A 147 -23.70 27.82 -7.75
C ASP A 147 -24.61 26.56 -7.68
N PRO A 148 -25.88 26.70 -7.25
CA PRO A 148 -26.79 25.58 -7.12
C PRO A 148 -27.25 25.02 -8.48
N LEU A 149 -27.00 25.72 -9.58
CA LEU A 149 -27.38 25.30 -10.93
C LEU A 149 -26.26 24.48 -11.64
N VAL A 150 -25.07 24.44 -11.07
CA VAL A 150 -24.01 23.58 -11.61
C VAL A 150 -24.40 22.14 -11.40
N GLU A 151 -24.37 21.35 -12.46
CA GLU A 151 -24.54 19.89 -12.32
C GLU A 151 -23.52 19.35 -11.32
N SER A 152 -24.03 18.95 -10.16
CA SER A 152 -23.21 18.41 -9.10
C SER A 152 -22.59 17.09 -9.54
N ASN A 153 -21.28 17.05 -9.64
CA ASN A 153 -20.53 15.83 -9.88
C ASN A 153 -19.53 15.60 -8.74
N LYS A 154 -18.95 14.40 -8.71
CA LYS A 154 -18.00 14.02 -7.64
C LYS A 154 -16.81 14.98 -7.53
N TYR A 155 -16.36 15.57 -8.62
CA TYR A 155 -15.21 16.48 -8.63
C TYR A 155 -15.57 17.84 -8.03
N TYR A 156 -16.74 18.36 -8.34
CA TYR A 156 -17.25 19.60 -7.76
C TYR A 156 -17.38 19.50 -6.25
N THR A 157 -18.05 18.45 -5.77
CA THR A 157 -18.20 18.17 -4.32
C THR A 157 -16.84 17.99 -3.63
N LEU A 158 -15.91 17.24 -4.26
CA LEU A 158 -14.58 17.03 -3.75
C LEU A 158 -13.79 18.33 -3.63
N SER A 159 -13.87 19.20 -4.63
CA SER A 159 -13.18 20.50 -4.63
C SER A 159 -13.67 21.43 -3.53
N ILE A 160 -15.00 21.48 -3.30
CA ILE A 160 -15.60 22.28 -2.21
C ILE A 160 -15.14 21.73 -0.85
N MET A 161 -15.16 20.41 -0.69
CA MET A 161 -14.71 19.77 0.54
C MET A 161 -13.23 20.04 0.81
N GLU A 162 -12.36 19.88 -0.21
CA GLU A 162 -10.92 20.14 -0.09
C GLU A 162 -10.66 21.61 0.27
N LEU A 163 -11.33 22.55 -0.41
CA LEU A 163 -11.22 23.97 -0.12
C LEU A 163 -11.63 24.27 1.33
N SER A 164 -12.79 23.78 1.77
CA SER A 164 -13.32 24.01 3.11
C SER A 164 -12.41 23.47 4.21
N ILE A 165 -11.89 22.24 4.03
CA ILE A 165 -10.96 21.64 4.99
C ILE A 165 -9.67 22.44 5.08
N ASN A 166 -9.12 22.88 3.94
CA ASN A 166 -7.88 23.64 3.92
C ASN A 166 -8.08 25.05 4.51
N ILE A 167 -9.19 25.71 4.24
CA ILE A 167 -9.55 26.99 4.88
C ILE A 167 -9.61 26.83 6.40
N ALA A 168 -10.38 25.86 6.91
CA ALA A 168 -10.53 25.63 8.34
C ALA A 168 -9.18 25.36 9.03
N ARG A 169 -8.29 24.61 8.37
CA ARG A 169 -6.97 24.25 8.93
C ARG A 169 -5.96 25.38 8.90
N VAL A 170 -5.90 26.12 7.77
CA VAL A 170 -4.84 27.12 7.51
C VAL A 170 -5.20 28.47 8.09
N VAL A 171 -6.46 28.90 7.87
CA VAL A 171 -6.90 30.26 8.23
C VAL A 171 -7.50 30.31 9.63
N ASP A 172 -7.75 29.15 10.21
CA ASP A 172 -8.37 28.99 11.55
C ASP A 172 -9.74 29.68 11.65
N ARG A 173 -10.54 29.55 10.57
CA ARG A 173 -11.87 30.12 10.45
C ARG A 173 -12.88 29.08 10.05
N GLU A 174 -14.12 29.31 10.43
CA GLU A 174 -15.22 28.44 10.07
C GLU A 174 -15.68 28.70 8.62
N PRO A 175 -15.58 27.72 7.71
CA PRO A 175 -16.16 27.83 6.39
C PRO A 175 -17.69 27.63 6.51
N LEU A 176 -18.43 28.57 5.95
CA LEU A 176 -19.90 28.56 5.86
C LEU A 176 -20.32 28.50 4.38
N GLY A 177 -21.35 27.70 4.08
CA GLY A 177 -21.90 27.53 2.73
C GLY A 177 -23.35 27.94 2.63
#